data_dca4ffa8659281998b866ad7e08c0964
#
_entry.id   dca4ffa8659281998b866ad7e08c0964
#
_cell.length_a   1.000
_cell.length_b   1.000
_cell.length_c   1.000
_cell.angle_alpha   90.00
_cell.angle_beta   90.00
_cell.angle_gamma   90.00
#
_symmetry.space_group_name_H-M   'P 1'
#
loop_
_entity.id
_entity.type
_entity.pdbx_description
1 polymer ?
#
loop_
_entity_poly.entity_id
_entity_poly.type
_entity_poly.pdbx_seq_one_letter_code
_entity_poly.pdbx_strand_id
1 'polypeptide(L)'
;MIENDTCVGLAAQIRHDARVLVLGSMPGRASLCESRYYAHPRNRFWPLMEALCGVEATLPYTERLQRLHALGIGLWDVIGRCQRRGSLDADIVRGSEVANAVGAQVAALPRLRLIGCNGGAAHVAFMRFIAP
;
A
#
# COMPACT_ATOMS: atom_id res chain seq x y z
N MET A 1 -14.56 14.78 -22.17
CA MET A 1 -14.46 13.37 -21.82
C MET A 1 -13.28 13.12 -20.87
N ILE A 2 -13.50 12.39 -19.84
CA ILE A 2 -12.48 12.19 -18.82
C ILE A 2 -12.27 10.69 -18.65
N GLU A 3 -11.59 10.09 -19.58
CA GLU A 3 -11.24 8.69 -19.46
C GLU A 3 -9.98 8.46 -18.65
N ASN A 4 -9.25 9.53 -18.28
CA ASN A 4 -7.97 9.39 -17.62
C ASN A 4 -8.01 9.52 -16.10
N ASP A 5 -9.20 9.46 -15.51
CA ASP A 5 -9.33 9.44 -14.08
C ASP A 5 -9.10 8.03 -13.50
N THR A 6 -8.96 7.03 -14.35
CA THR A 6 -8.69 5.67 -13.89
C THR A 6 -7.28 5.57 -13.34
N CYS A 7 -7.18 5.10 -12.10
CA CYS A 7 -5.91 4.85 -11.44
C CYS A 7 -5.78 3.35 -11.18
N VAL A 8 -4.63 2.80 -11.55
CA VAL A 8 -4.28 1.42 -11.27
C VAL A 8 -3.16 1.41 -10.24
N GLY A 9 -3.32 0.63 -9.19
CA GLY A 9 -2.39 0.59 -8.08
C GLY A 9 -1.08 -0.09 -8.41
N LEU A 10 -0.23 -0.18 -7.42
CA LEU A 10 1.10 -0.77 -7.54
C LEU A 10 1.06 -2.27 -7.28
N ALA A 11 2.03 -2.99 -7.84
CA ALA A 11 2.20 -4.40 -7.55
C ALA A 11 2.52 -4.61 -6.08
N ALA A 12 2.08 -5.73 -5.52
CA ALA A 12 2.40 -6.10 -4.16
C ALA A 12 3.91 -6.26 -3.99
N GLN A 13 4.43 -5.75 -2.88
CA GLN A 13 5.82 -5.91 -2.50
C GLN A 13 5.86 -6.81 -1.27
N ILE A 14 5.65 -8.10 -1.49
CA ILE A 14 5.46 -9.09 -0.42
C ILE A 14 6.30 -10.31 -0.73
N ARG A 15 7.13 -10.70 0.22
CA ARG A 15 7.84 -11.98 0.12
C ARG A 15 7.03 -13.07 0.82
N HIS A 16 7.24 -14.28 0.38
CA HIS A 16 6.55 -15.46 0.89
C HIS A 16 6.72 -15.66 2.41
N ASP A 17 7.84 -15.20 2.97
CA ASP A 17 8.12 -15.32 4.40
C ASP A 17 7.66 -14.10 5.22
N ALA A 18 6.81 -13.25 4.66
CA ALA A 18 6.30 -12.08 5.36
C ALA A 18 5.54 -12.47 6.63
N ARG A 19 5.79 -11.71 7.69
CA ARG A 19 5.10 -11.85 8.98
C ARG A 19 4.14 -10.72 9.24
N VAL A 20 4.38 -9.57 8.63
CA VAL A 20 3.54 -8.38 8.75
C VAL A 20 3.23 -7.90 7.34
N LEU A 21 1.96 -7.60 7.09
CA LEU A 21 1.53 -6.96 5.86
C LEU A 21 0.98 -5.59 6.18
N VAL A 22 1.60 -4.56 5.63
CA VAL A 22 1.12 -3.19 5.76
C VAL A 22 0.27 -2.87 4.54
N LEU A 23 -0.97 -2.46 4.77
CA LEU A 23 -1.91 -2.11 3.72
C LEU A 23 -2.21 -0.62 3.74
N GLY A 24 -2.05 0.03 2.59
CA GLY A 24 -2.59 1.35 2.34
C GLY A 24 -3.97 1.25 1.70
N SER A 25 -4.59 2.40 1.43
CA SER A 25 -5.86 2.47 0.70
C SER A 25 -5.63 2.39 -0.80
N MET A 26 -5.03 3.43 -1.37
CA MET A 26 -4.69 3.56 -2.78
C MET A 26 -3.48 4.49 -2.90
N PRO A 27 -2.49 4.15 -3.72
CA PRO A 27 -1.32 5.04 -3.87
C PRO A 27 -1.74 6.41 -4.41
N GLY A 28 -1.07 7.46 -3.92
CA GLY A 28 -1.23 8.80 -4.46
C GLY A 28 -0.58 8.93 -5.84
N ARG A 29 -0.77 10.07 -6.48
CA ARG A 29 -0.24 10.29 -7.84
C ARG A 29 1.28 10.23 -7.89
N ALA A 30 1.96 10.76 -6.89
CA ALA A 30 3.42 10.70 -6.86
C ALA A 30 3.91 9.25 -6.84
N SER A 31 3.27 8.40 -6.04
CA SER A 31 3.60 6.98 -5.96
C SER A 31 3.35 6.26 -7.27
N LEU A 32 2.20 6.54 -7.91
CA LEU A 32 1.87 5.92 -9.20
C LEU A 32 2.83 6.40 -10.29
N CYS A 33 3.16 7.68 -10.30
CA CYS A 33 4.06 8.26 -11.28
C CYS A 33 5.46 7.65 -11.19
N GLU A 34 5.95 7.41 -9.98
CA GLU A 34 7.29 6.88 -9.75
C GLU A 34 7.32 5.36 -9.57
N SER A 35 6.17 4.73 -9.55
CA SER A 35 6.03 3.29 -9.28
C SER A 35 6.67 2.89 -7.94
N ARG A 36 6.48 3.70 -6.91
CA ARG A 36 7.07 3.51 -5.58
C ARG A 36 6.04 3.75 -4.50
N TYR A 37 6.00 2.86 -3.52
CA TYR A 37 5.16 3.06 -2.35
C TYR A 37 5.62 4.28 -1.55
N TYR A 38 4.65 5.11 -1.19
CA TYR A 38 4.88 6.28 -0.33
C TYR A 38 5.95 7.23 -0.88
N ALA A 39 5.83 7.56 -2.16
CA ALA A 39 6.84 8.36 -2.87
C ALA A 39 6.75 9.87 -2.62
N HIS A 40 5.58 10.38 -2.20
CA HIS A 40 5.44 11.80 -1.99
C HIS A 40 6.42 12.30 -0.91
N PRO A 41 7.14 13.41 -1.15
CA PRO A 41 8.17 13.87 -0.19
C PRO A 41 7.66 14.16 1.22
N ARG A 42 6.38 14.47 1.36
CA ARG A 42 5.76 14.75 2.67
C ARG A 42 5.19 13.52 3.33
N ASN A 43 5.20 12.37 2.66
CA ASN A 43 4.67 11.16 3.25
C ASN A 43 5.59 10.70 4.38
N ARG A 44 5.02 10.36 5.51
CA ARG A 44 5.79 10.04 6.71
C ARG A 44 6.09 8.56 6.86
N PHE A 45 5.67 7.74 5.91
CA PHE A 45 5.85 6.30 6.03
C PHE A 45 7.33 5.89 6.17
N TRP A 46 8.17 6.37 5.24
CA TRP A 46 9.59 5.99 5.29
C TRP A 46 10.31 6.56 6.51
N PRO A 47 10.11 7.82 6.90
CA PRO A 47 10.64 8.31 8.17
C PRO A 47 10.14 7.49 9.37
N LEU A 48 8.90 7.03 9.35
CA LEU A 48 8.36 6.18 10.42
C LEU A 48 9.05 4.82 10.43
N MET A 49 9.29 4.22 9.27
CA MET A 49 10.01 2.93 9.18
C MET A 49 11.44 3.08 9.67
N GLU A 50 12.07 4.21 9.42
CA GLU A 50 13.40 4.49 9.97
C GLU A 50 13.35 4.51 11.49
N ALA A 51 12.39 5.23 12.07
CA ALA A 51 12.26 5.36 13.51
C ALA A 51 11.91 4.02 14.19
N LEU A 52 11.04 3.23 13.58
CA LEU A 52 10.55 1.99 14.18
C LEU A 52 11.43 0.78 13.90
N CYS A 53 12.03 0.72 12.72
CA CYS A 53 12.68 -0.50 12.25
C CYS A 53 14.13 -0.28 11.82
N GLY A 54 14.63 0.95 11.83
CA GLY A 54 15.99 1.26 11.42
C GLY A 54 16.22 1.21 9.90
N VAL A 55 15.15 1.23 9.11
CA VAL A 55 15.28 1.30 7.64
C VAL A 55 15.49 2.76 7.26
N GLU A 56 16.72 3.12 6.88
CA GLU A 56 17.05 4.50 6.59
C GLU A 56 16.28 5.03 5.38
N ALA A 57 15.57 6.15 5.57
CA ALA A 57 14.71 6.73 4.53
C ALA A 57 15.50 7.28 3.35
N THR A 58 16.80 7.56 3.52
CA THR A 58 17.67 8.08 2.47
C THR A 58 18.27 7.02 1.56
N LEU A 59 18.09 5.74 1.90
CA LEU A 59 18.57 4.66 1.04
C LEU A 59 17.79 4.63 -0.29
N PRO A 60 18.39 4.10 -1.36
CA PRO A 60 17.65 3.87 -2.60
C PRO A 60 16.40 3.02 -2.33
N TYR A 61 15.33 3.28 -3.07
CA TYR A 61 14.05 2.65 -2.84
C TYR A 61 14.13 1.11 -2.83
N THR A 62 14.82 0.53 -3.81
CA THR A 62 14.97 -0.93 -3.88
C THR A 62 15.64 -1.49 -2.63
N GLU A 63 16.61 -0.76 -2.10
CA GLU A 63 17.31 -1.19 -0.88
C GLU A 63 16.42 -1.05 0.35
N ARG A 64 15.59 -0.01 0.40
CA ARG A 64 14.59 0.13 1.48
C ARG A 64 13.61 -1.04 1.47
N LEU A 65 13.13 -1.44 0.29
CA LEU A 65 12.25 -2.60 0.17
C LEU A 65 12.94 -3.89 0.62
N GLN A 66 14.20 -4.09 0.23
CA GLN A 66 14.95 -5.26 0.66
C GLN A 66 15.08 -5.31 2.18
N ARG A 67 15.31 -4.17 2.82
CA ARG A 67 15.41 -4.08 4.27
C ARG A 67 14.09 -4.41 4.95
N LEU A 68 12.97 -3.89 4.44
CA LEU A 68 11.65 -4.24 4.95
C LEU A 68 11.39 -5.75 4.80
N HIS A 69 11.69 -6.30 3.64
CA HIS A 69 11.49 -7.72 3.38
C HIS A 69 12.32 -8.58 4.32
N ALA A 70 13.56 -8.18 4.59
CA ALA A 70 14.43 -8.90 5.54
C ALA A 70 13.85 -8.90 6.96
N LEU A 71 13.06 -7.87 7.29
CA LEU A 71 12.35 -7.78 8.57
C LEU A 71 11.00 -8.51 8.56
N GLY A 72 10.63 -9.11 7.45
CA GLY A 72 9.36 -9.80 7.32
C GLY A 72 8.18 -8.89 7.06
N ILE A 73 8.39 -7.70 6.53
CA ILE A 73 7.34 -6.72 6.27
C ILE A 73 7.06 -6.64 4.78
N GLY A 74 5.79 -6.84 4.40
CA GLY A 74 5.30 -6.66 3.04
C GLY A 74 4.43 -5.43 2.93
N LEU A 75 4.30 -4.91 1.70
CA LEU A 75 3.50 -3.72 1.40
C LEU A 75 2.52 -4.00 0.28
N TRP A 76 1.30 -3.53 0.45
CA TRP A 76 0.30 -3.51 -0.60
C TRP A 76 -0.78 -2.48 -0.27
N ASP A 77 -1.81 -2.41 -1.10
CA ASP A 77 -2.98 -1.56 -0.87
C ASP A 77 -4.25 -2.39 -0.98
N VAL A 78 -5.30 -1.94 -0.30
CA VAL A 78 -6.61 -2.59 -0.37
C VAL A 78 -7.23 -2.37 -1.73
N ILE A 79 -7.13 -1.15 -2.27
CA ILE A 79 -7.74 -0.78 -3.55
C ILE A 79 -6.72 -0.96 -4.66
N GLY A 80 -7.05 -1.79 -5.63
CA GLY A 80 -6.20 -2.04 -6.78
C GLY A 80 -6.46 -1.13 -7.95
N ARG A 81 -7.67 -0.56 -8.01
CA ARG A 81 -8.09 0.27 -9.13
C ARG A 81 -9.27 1.14 -8.72
N CYS A 82 -9.30 2.35 -9.20
CA CYS A 82 -10.42 3.26 -8.95
C CYS A 82 -10.45 4.40 -9.95
N GLN A 83 -11.52 5.20 -9.89
CA GLN A 83 -11.61 6.47 -10.58
C GLN A 83 -11.28 7.58 -9.58
N ARG A 84 -10.34 8.45 -9.93
CA ARG A 84 -9.90 9.51 -9.01
C ARG A 84 -9.21 10.63 -9.78
N ARG A 85 -9.63 11.88 -9.55
CA ARG A 85 -9.03 13.05 -10.20
C ARG A 85 -7.79 13.55 -9.47
N GLY A 86 -7.77 13.45 -8.17
CA GLY A 86 -6.67 13.95 -7.35
C GLY A 86 -5.80 12.82 -6.81
N SER A 87 -5.15 13.10 -5.69
CA SER A 87 -4.28 12.14 -5.00
C SER A 87 -4.84 11.72 -3.64
N LEU A 88 -5.92 12.34 -3.18
CA LEU A 88 -6.48 12.08 -1.86
C LEU A 88 -7.50 10.95 -1.91
N ASP A 89 -7.61 10.23 -0.79
CA ASP A 89 -8.63 9.20 -0.65
C ASP A 89 -10.04 9.77 -0.84
N ALA A 90 -10.27 11.00 -0.40
CA ALA A 90 -11.55 11.68 -0.57
C ALA A 90 -11.89 11.97 -2.05
N ASP A 91 -10.89 11.95 -2.92
CA ASP A 91 -11.08 12.18 -4.36
C ASP A 91 -11.52 10.91 -5.10
N ILE A 92 -11.49 9.77 -4.45
CA ILE A 92 -11.91 8.50 -5.08
C ILE A 92 -13.42 8.55 -5.31
N VAL A 93 -13.82 8.26 -6.53
CA VAL A 93 -15.23 8.17 -6.89
C VAL A 93 -15.83 6.93 -6.23
N ARG A 94 -16.78 7.16 -5.34
CA ARG A 94 -17.39 6.08 -4.57
C ARG A 94 -18.11 5.10 -5.51
N GLY A 95 -17.84 3.81 -5.31
CA GLY A 95 -18.39 2.76 -6.15
C GLY A 95 -17.50 2.36 -7.30
N SER A 96 -16.43 3.14 -7.57
CA SER A 96 -15.47 2.83 -8.63
C SER A 96 -14.35 1.91 -8.18
N GLU A 97 -14.23 1.67 -6.88
CA GLU A 97 -13.13 0.89 -6.30
C GLU A 97 -13.21 -0.58 -6.68
N VAL A 98 -12.09 -1.12 -7.13
CA VAL A 98 -11.92 -2.56 -7.28
C VAL A 98 -10.82 -2.98 -6.31
N ALA A 99 -11.15 -3.86 -5.39
CA ALA A 99 -10.20 -4.29 -4.36
C ALA A 99 -9.16 -5.24 -4.94
N ASN A 100 -7.95 -5.15 -4.40
CA ASN A 100 -6.93 -6.18 -4.61
C ASN A 100 -7.37 -7.48 -3.92
N ALA A 101 -6.88 -8.61 -4.41
CA ALA A 101 -7.17 -9.93 -3.85
C ALA A 101 -6.35 -10.16 -2.57
N VAL A 102 -6.57 -9.33 -1.57
CA VAL A 102 -5.82 -9.38 -0.31
C VAL A 102 -6.04 -10.69 0.43
N GLY A 103 -7.26 -11.19 0.46
CA GLY A 103 -7.57 -12.46 1.12
C GLY A 103 -6.80 -13.63 0.53
N ALA A 104 -6.73 -13.71 -0.80
CA ALA A 104 -5.96 -14.75 -1.47
C ALA A 104 -4.46 -14.63 -1.19
N GLN A 105 -3.95 -13.40 -1.16
CA GLN A 105 -2.55 -13.16 -0.85
C GLN A 105 -2.23 -13.58 0.58
N VAL A 106 -3.09 -13.23 1.53
CA VAL A 106 -2.91 -13.61 2.94
C VAL A 106 -2.92 -15.14 3.10
N ALA A 107 -3.82 -15.81 2.40
CA ALA A 107 -3.90 -17.27 2.45
C ALA A 107 -2.62 -17.95 1.96
N ALA A 108 -1.85 -17.27 1.12
CA ALA A 108 -0.59 -17.79 0.58
C ALA A 108 0.63 -17.45 1.45
N LEU A 109 0.44 -16.79 2.59
CA LEU A 109 1.53 -16.35 3.47
C LEU A 109 1.49 -17.14 4.78
N PRO A 110 2.20 -18.28 4.87
CA PRO A 110 2.07 -19.18 6.02
C PRO A 110 2.62 -18.59 7.32
N ARG A 111 3.48 -17.58 7.24
CA ARG A 111 4.09 -16.96 8.43
C ARG A 111 3.45 -15.64 8.83
N LEU A 112 2.44 -15.20 8.10
CA LEU A 112 1.80 -13.93 8.38
C LEU A 112 1.10 -13.96 9.75
N ARG A 113 1.38 -12.95 10.57
CA ARG A 113 0.83 -12.84 11.92
C ARG A 113 0.02 -11.56 12.13
N LEU A 114 0.28 -10.54 11.33
CA LEU A 114 -0.32 -9.23 11.55
C LEU A 114 -0.57 -8.53 10.22
N ILE A 115 -1.73 -7.92 10.11
CA ILE A 115 -2.05 -6.98 9.05
C ILE A 115 -2.20 -5.61 9.69
N GLY A 116 -1.39 -4.65 9.27
CA GLY A 116 -1.47 -3.28 9.73
C GLY A 116 -2.06 -2.40 8.66
N CYS A 117 -3.13 -1.69 8.97
CA CYS A 117 -3.70 -0.71 8.05
C CYS A 117 -3.02 0.64 8.28
N ASN A 118 -2.40 1.16 7.23
CA ASN A 118 -1.68 2.43 7.33
C ASN A 118 -2.64 3.60 7.11
N GLY A 119 -3.30 4.01 8.19
CA GLY A 119 -4.23 5.12 8.19
C GLY A 119 -5.69 4.72 8.21
N GLY A 120 -6.56 5.70 8.52
CA GLY A 120 -7.99 5.48 8.66
C GLY A 120 -8.67 5.04 7.38
N ALA A 121 -8.30 5.63 6.25
CA ALA A 121 -8.87 5.27 4.96
C ALA A 121 -8.54 3.82 4.58
N ALA A 122 -7.33 3.37 4.88
CA ALA A 122 -6.93 1.98 4.66
C ALA A 122 -7.76 1.03 5.53
N HIS A 123 -7.97 1.38 6.79
CA HIS A 123 -8.78 0.57 7.69
C HIS A 123 -10.24 0.48 7.23
N VAL A 124 -10.83 1.61 6.85
CA VAL A 124 -12.20 1.63 6.34
C VAL A 124 -12.33 0.76 5.08
N ALA A 125 -11.38 0.90 4.15
CA ALA A 125 -11.38 0.12 2.92
C ALA A 125 -11.20 -1.38 3.23
N PHE A 126 -10.32 -1.72 4.16
CA PHE A 126 -10.10 -3.10 4.56
C PHE A 126 -11.39 -3.72 5.10
N MET A 127 -12.04 -3.04 6.03
CA MET A 127 -13.28 -3.54 6.63
C MET A 127 -14.41 -3.64 5.60
N ARG A 128 -14.43 -2.75 4.62
CA ARG A 128 -15.49 -2.75 3.60
C ARG A 128 -15.30 -3.83 2.54
N PHE A 129 -14.07 -4.01 2.06
CA PHE A 129 -13.81 -4.84 0.87
C PHE A 129 -13.20 -6.20 1.19
N ILE A 130 -12.46 -6.33 2.28
CA ILE A 130 -11.68 -7.53 2.57
C ILE A 130 -12.30 -8.34 3.71
N ALA A 131 -12.64 -7.68 4.80
CA ALA A 131 -13.20 -8.32 5.99
C ALA A 131 -14.53 -7.70 6.36
N PRO A 132 -15.57 -7.81 5.49
CA PRO A 132 -16.88 -7.22 5.76
C PRO A 132 -17.60 -7.91 6.92
#